data_c4c36c9a3c9c4c85bb82876e5f9914d7
#
_entry.id   c4c36c9a3c9c4c85bb82876e5f9914d7
#
_cell.length_a   1.000
_cell.length_b   1.000
_cell.length_c   1.000
_cell.angle_alpha   90.00
_cell.angle_beta   90.00
_cell.angle_gamma   90.00
#
_symmetry.space_group_name_H-M   'P 1'
#
loop_
_entity.id
_entity.type
_entity.pdbx_description
1 polymer ?
#
loop_
_entity_poly.entity_id
_entity_poly.type
_entity_poly.pdbx_seq_one_letter_code
_entity_poly.pdbx_strand_id
1 'polypeptide(L)'
;MRTFKLIAAALWVATFGAGAAYALDAAPRPQPLTPALAPVLAPATKYGSVRDALRSGMRDYNAGDKIGAVHALEYAAGEGHSLALWKLGRMYADGDGVQHDDLKAFEYFSRLADQHADESPDSPTAAVVSSAFVALGSYFLDGIKDTYVGANPERAVEMFSYAASYFSDSNAQYNLARLYLEGTGVRKDARHAARWFNLAAEKGHTASQALLGHLLMTGQGVPRQRSKGLMWLTLAREASTDGPKDQWIVTLYDQAFAAADESDRKLALALLEQYIQARR
;
A
#
# COMPACT_ATOMS: atom_id res chain seq x y z
N MET A 1 -14.03 56.71 38.45
CA MET A 1 -13.60 55.30 38.64
C MET A 1 -14.35 54.42 37.63
N ARG A 2 -13.74 54.09 36.51
CA ARG A 2 -14.29 53.20 35.50
C ARG A 2 -13.32 52.01 35.36
N THR A 3 -13.77 50.86 35.82
CA THR A 3 -13.03 49.61 35.80
C THR A 3 -13.08 49.01 34.41
N PHE A 4 -11.93 48.91 33.73
CA PHE A 4 -11.74 48.18 32.50
C PHE A 4 -11.72 46.66 32.83
N LYS A 5 -12.71 45.91 32.33
CA LYS A 5 -12.67 44.43 32.29
C LYS A 5 -11.86 44.00 31.08
N LEU A 6 -10.68 43.46 31.32
CA LEU A 6 -9.89 42.72 30.34
C LEU A 6 -10.58 41.38 30.04
N ILE A 7 -11.06 41.22 28.81
CA ILE A 7 -11.51 39.96 28.29
C ILE A 7 -10.26 39.24 27.80
N ALA A 8 -9.79 38.24 28.55
CA ALA A 8 -8.75 37.31 28.15
C ALA A 8 -9.34 36.39 27.07
N ALA A 9 -8.99 36.61 25.81
CA ALA A 9 -9.24 35.65 24.75
C ALA A 9 -8.28 34.47 24.95
N ALA A 10 -8.82 33.35 25.46
CA ALA A 10 -8.09 32.10 25.53
C ALA A 10 -7.88 31.58 24.10
N LEU A 11 -6.67 31.74 23.57
CA LEU A 11 -6.20 31.02 22.39
C LEU A 11 -6.16 29.53 22.74
N TRP A 12 -7.13 28.79 22.23
CA TRP A 12 -7.06 27.34 22.18
C TRP A 12 -6.00 26.94 21.16
N VAL A 13 -4.76 26.85 21.59
CA VAL A 13 -3.73 26.14 20.87
C VAL A 13 -4.09 24.66 21.02
N ALA A 14 -4.75 24.09 20.03
CA ALA A 14 -4.89 22.65 19.93
C ALA A 14 -3.48 22.09 19.66
N THR A 15 -2.80 21.72 20.74
CA THR A 15 -1.64 20.85 20.68
C THR A 15 -2.11 19.54 20.08
N PHE A 16 -1.80 19.32 18.82
CA PHE A 16 -1.84 17.99 18.22
C PHE A 16 -0.78 17.17 18.95
N GLY A 17 -1.19 16.56 20.07
CA GLY A 17 -0.41 15.56 20.77
C GLY A 17 -0.08 14.43 19.81
N ALA A 18 1.19 14.07 19.80
CA ALA A 18 1.69 12.89 19.16
C ALA A 18 0.80 11.67 19.50
N GLY A 19 0.36 10.92 18.47
CA GLY A 19 0.03 9.51 18.60
C GLY A 19 -1.28 9.16 19.25
N ALA A 20 -2.40 9.72 18.82
CA ALA A 20 -3.60 8.91 18.78
C ALA A 20 -3.59 8.14 17.45
N ALA A 21 -2.89 7.02 17.42
CA ALA A 21 -3.22 5.96 16.49
C ALA A 21 -4.67 5.60 16.80
N TYR A 22 -5.61 6.19 16.06
CA TYR A 22 -6.96 5.65 16.00
C TYR A 22 -6.75 4.25 15.46
N ALA A 23 -6.86 3.25 16.33
CA ALA A 23 -6.97 1.88 15.95
C ALA A 23 -8.20 1.80 15.03
N LEU A 24 -7.95 1.89 13.74
CA LEU A 24 -8.85 1.35 12.75
C LEU A 24 -8.89 -0.11 13.13
N ASP A 25 -10.04 -0.61 13.56
CA ASP A 25 -10.20 -1.97 14.05
C ASP A 25 -9.38 -2.91 13.16
N ALA A 26 -8.47 -3.67 13.77
CA ALA A 26 -7.62 -4.58 13.03
C ALA A 26 -8.52 -5.51 12.22
N ALA A 27 -8.39 -5.48 10.90
CA ALA A 27 -9.21 -6.31 10.04
C ALA A 27 -8.98 -7.78 10.42
N PRO A 28 -10.03 -8.60 10.50
CA PRO A 28 -9.88 -10.02 10.79
C PRO A 28 -9.04 -10.68 9.70
N ARG A 29 -8.31 -11.73 10.06
CA ARG A 29 -7.58 -12.55 9.09
C ARG A 29 -8.53 -13.04 7.99
N PRO A 30 -8.19 -12.84 6.71
CA PRO A 30 -8.99 -13.35 5.60
C PRO A 30 -9.10 -14.88 5.64
N GLN A 31 -10.21 -15.41 5.12
CA GLN A 31 -10.38 -16.85 4.97
C GLN A 31 -9.34 -17.41 3.98
N PRO A 32 -8.85 -18.65 4.18
CA PRO A 32 -7.93 -19.31 3.25
C PRO A 32 -8.41 -19.25 1.80
N LEU A 33 -7.49 -19.06 0.87
CA LEU A 33 -7.79 -18.70 -0.51
C LEU A 33 -7.71 -19.88 -1.47
N THR A 34 -6.95 -20.92 -1.11
CA THR A 34 -6.71 -22.05 -2.00
C THR A 34 -7.15 -23.39 -1.42
N PRO A 35 -7.74 -24.28 -2.23
CA PRO A 35 -7.58 -25.69 -1.98
C PRO A 35 -6.08 -26.01 -2.06
N ALA A 36 -5.55 -26.69 -1.05
CA ALA A 36 -4.12 -26.95 -0.94
C ALA A 36 -3.51 -27.41 -2.27
N LEU A 37 -2.69 -26.54 -2.89
CA LEU A 37 -1.90 -26.96 -4.05
C LEU A 37 -1.00 -28.10 -3.62
N ALA A 38 -1.06 -29.20 -4.36
CA ALA A 38 -0.11 -30.29 -4.15
C ALA A 38 1.32 -29.73 -4.29
N PRO A 39 2.22 -30.02 -3.34
CA PRO A 39 3.59 -29.57 -3.46
C PRO A 39 4.20 -30.11 -4.75
N VAL A 40 4.71 -29.24 -5.61
CA VAL A 40 5.56 -29.64 -6.72
C VAL A 40 6.89 -30.04 -6.09
N LEU A 41 7.02 -31.35 -5.79
CA LEU A 41 8.25 -31.91 -5.26
C LEU A 41 9.29 -31.97 -6.37
N ALA A 42 10.10 -30.93 -6.48
CA ALA A 42 11.40 -31.06 -7.12
C ALA A 42 12.24 -32.07 -6.32
N PRO A 43 13.03 -32.97 -6.97
CA PRO A 43 13.75 -34.02 -6.26
C PRO A 43 14.68 -33.39 -5.19
N ALA A 44 14.50 -33.82 -3.95
CA ALA A 44 15.18 -33.34 -2.74
C ALA A 44 16.73 -33.44 -2.78
N THR A 45 17.29 -34.10 -3.78
CA THR A 45 18.71 -34.45 -3.87
C THR A 45 19.63 -33.32 -4.39
N LYS A 46 19.07 -32.24 -4.93
CA LYS A 46 19.90 -31.17 -5.57
C LYS A 46 20.38 -30.10 -4.59
N TYR A 47 19.64 -29.86 -3.50
CA TYR A 47 19.94 -28.79 -2.55
C TYR A 47 20.09 -29.37 -1.14
N GLY A 48 21.13 -28.93 -0.42
CA GLY A 48 21.40 -29.39 0.94
C GLY A 48 20.40 -28.89 1.99
N SER A 49 19.71 -27.77 1.69
CA SER A 49 18.65 -27.20 2.53
C SER A 49 17.76 -26.25 1.73
N VAL A 50 16.60 -25.90 2.29
CA VAL A 50 15.68 -24.88 1.75
C VAL A 50 16.40 -23.53 1.57
N ARG A 51 17.23 -23.15 2.54
CA ARG A 51 18.04 -21.94 2.49
C ARG A 51 19.08 -21.97 1.37
N ASP A 52 19.68 -23.12 1.09
CA ASP A 52 20.64 -23.26 0.00
C ASP A 52 19.95 -23.19 -1.35
N ALA A 53 18.78 -23.76 -1.48
CA ALA A 53 17.94 -23.65 -2.68
C ALA A 53 17.56 -22.18 -2.94
N LEU A 54 17.07 -21.47 -1.92
CA LEU A 54 16.75 -20.04 -2.04
C LEU A 54 17.98 -19.22 -2.46
N ARG A 55 19.11 -19.43 -1.81
CA ARG A 55 20.37 -18.73 -2.13
C ARG A 55 20.80 -19.03 -3.57
N SER A 56 20.71 -20.29 -4.01
CA SER A 56 21.00 -20.65 -5.39
C SER A 56 20.05 -19.96 -6.36
N GLY A 57 18.74 -20.04 -6.11
CA GLY A 57 17.73 -19.40 -6.96
C GLY A 57 17.92 -17.90 -7.10
N MET A 58 18.19 -17.21 -6.01
CA MET A 58 18.47 -15.75 -6.03
C MET A 58 19.77 -15.42 -6.75
N ARG A 59 20.82 -16.22 -6.58
CA ARG A 59 22.10 -16.05 -7.29
C ARG A 59 21.91 -16.26 -8.79
N ASP A 60 21.25 -17.35 -9.19
CA ASP A 60 21.02 -17.73 -10.58
C ASP A 60 20.13 -16.68 -11.27
N TYR A 61 19.10 -16.18 -10.55
CA TYR A 61 18.26 -15.07 -11.00
C TYR A 61 19.09 -13.80 -11.31
N ASN A 62 19.98 -13.41 -10.39
CA ASN A 62 20.82 -12.22 -10.56
C ASN A 62 21.90 -12.39 -11.63
N ALA A 63 22.33 -13.63 -11.86
CA ALA A 63 23.25 -13.98 -12.97
C ALA A 63 22.57 -14.08 -14.35
N GLY A 64 21.23 -13.95 -14.41
CA GLY A 64 20.45 -14.04 -15.64
C GLY A 64 19.99 -15.47 -16.00
N ASP A 65 20.41 -16.48 -15.25
CA ASP A 65 19.88 -17.86 -15.40
C ASP A 65 18.51 -17.97 -14.74
N LYS A 66 17.49 -17.46 -15.43
CA LYS A 66 16.12 -17.43 -14.93
C LYS A 66 15.51 -18.83 -14.81
N ILE A 67 15.89 -19.77 -15.66
CA ILE A 67 15.39 -21.17 -15.63
C ILE A 67 15.98 -21.90 -14.43
N GLY A 68 17.28 -21.79 -14.22
CA GLY A 68 17.92 -22.35 -13.02
C GLY A 68 17.36 -21.77 -11.74
N ALA A 69 17.08 -20.46 -11.73
CA ALA A 69 16.45 -19.76 -10.63
C ALA A 69 15.06 -20.33 -10.30
N VAL A 70 14.19 -20.54 -11.30
CA VAL A 70 12.84 -21.08 -11.11
C VAL A 70 12.90 -22.44 -10.43
N HIS A 71 13.72 -23.37 -10.92
CA HIS A 71 13.83 -24.70 -10.33
C HIS A 71 14.27 -24.67 -8.86
N ALA A 72 15.23 -23.81 -8.52
CA ALA A 72 15.70 -23.68 -7.15
C ALA A 72 14.65 -23.03 -6.23
N LEU A 73 13.95 -22.01 -6.74
CA LEU A 73 12.89 -21.32 -6.01
C LEU A 73 11.64 -22.20 -5.84
N GLU A 74 11.29 -23.04 -6.83
CA GLU A 74 10.19 -24.01 -6.71
C GLU A 74 10.42 -25.02 -5.60
N TYR A 75 11.64 -25.53 -5.46
CA TYR A 75 11.99 -26.39 -4.32
C TYR A 75 11.80 -25.64 -2.98
N ALA A 76 12.35 -24.42 -2.85
CA ALA A 76 12.21 -23.64 -1.62
C ALA A 76 10.74 -23.24 -1.33
N ALA A 77 9.97 -22.92 -2.36
CA ALA A 77 8.54 -22.65 -2.26
C ALA A 77 7.72 -23.90 -1.91
N GLY A 78 8.12 -25.07 -2.43
CA GLY A 78 7.56 -26.37 -2.04
C GLY A 78 7.58 -26.57 -0.54
N GLU A 79 8.68 -26.21 0.10
CA GLU A 79 8.90 -26.23 1.55
C GLU A 79 8.29 -25.01 2.30
N GLY A 80 7.52 -24.16 1.63
CA GLY A 80 6.81 -23.03 2.23
C GLY A 80 7.66 -21.78 2.51
N HIS A 81 8.83 -21.63 1.89
CA HIS A 81 9.67 -20.46 2.15
C HIS A 81 9.06 -19.19 1.56
N SER A 82 8.70 -18.20 2.43
CA SER A 82 7.96 -16.99 2.08
C SER A 82 8.57 -16.21 0.92
N LEU A 83 9.89 -15.96 0.96
CA LEU A 83 10.57 -15.21 -0.09
C LEU A 83 10.60 -15.95 -1.44
N ALA A 84 10.66 -17.29 -1.43
CA ALA A 84 10.59 -18.08 -2.65
C ALA A 84 9.20 -18.05 -3.27
N LEU A 85 8.16 -18.20 -2.44
CA LEU A 85 6.76 -18.05 -2.87
C LEU A 85 6.51 -16.68 -3.49
N TRP A 86 6.93 -15.62 -2.82
CA TRP A 86 6.80 -14.26 -3.34
C TRP A 86 7.55 -14.06 -4.65
N LYS A 87 8.81 -14.52 -4.73
CA LYS A 87 9.63 -14.34 -5.93
C LYS A 87 9.04 -15.03 -7.15
N LEU A 88 8.55 -16.28 -6.98
CA LEU A 88 7.86 -17.00 -8.05
C LEU A 88 6.56 -16.31 -8.44
N GLY A 89 5.74 -15.88 -7.47
CA GLY A 89 4.53 -15.11 -7.75
C GLY A 89 4.84 -13.88 -8.63
N ARG A 90 5.89 -13.13 -8.30
CA ARG A 90 6.34 -11.99 -9.11
C ARG A 90 6.84 -12.39 -10.49
N MET A 91 7.64 -13.44 -10.59
CA MET A 91 8.16 -13.91 -11.88
C MET A 91 7.03 -14.31 -12.83
N TYR A 92 6.00 -15.02 -12.34
CA TYR A 92 4.84 -15.38 -13.15
C TYR A 92 3.96 -14.17 -13.48
N ALA A 93 3.73 -13.25 -12.55
CA ALA A 93 2.96 -12.02 -12.79
C ALA A 93 3.62 -11.08 -13.81
N ASP A 94 4.95 -11.01 -13.81
CA ASP A 94 5.70 -10.10 -14.69
C ASP A 94 6.16 -10.79 -16.00
N GLY A 95 6.05 -12.13 -16.10
CA GLY A 95 6.62 -12.90 -17.21
C GLY A 95 8.15 -12.88 -17.21
N ASP A 96 8.77 -12.73 -16.03
CA ASP A 96 10.23 -12.55 -15.91
C ASP A 96 10.96 -13.90 -15.83
N GLY A 97 11.41 -14.39 -16.99
CA GLY A 97 12.10 -15.66 -17.14
C GLY A 97 11.19 -16.89 -17.18
N VAL A 98 9.91 -16.67 -17.10
CA VAL A 98 8.82 -17.65 -17.28
C VAL A 98 7.75 -17.03 -18.19
N GLN A 99 6.91 -17.87 -18.78
CA GLN A 99 5.72 -17.35 -19.46
C GLN A 99 4.82 -16.68 -18.43
N HIS A 100 4.30 -15.49 -18.76
CA HIS A 100 3.33 -14.78 -17.94
C HIS A 100 2.11 -15.67 -17.64
N ASP A 101 1.75 -15.77 -16.37
CA ASP A 101 0.65 -16.63 -15.91
C ASP A 101 0.08 -16.06 -14.59
N ASP A 102 -0.99 -15.27 -14.71
CA ASP A 102 -1.65 -14.64 -13.57
C ASP A 102 -2.24 -15.65 -12.60
N LEU A 103 -2.70 -16.83 -13.09
CA LEU A 103 -3.24 -17.85 -12.21
C LEU A 103 -2.15 -18.45 -11.34
N LYS A 104 -0.99 -18.79 -11.90
CA LYS A 104 0.15 -19.27 -11.10
C LYS A 104 0.65 -18.20 -10.13
N ALA A 105 0.70 -16.95 -10.56
CA ALA A 105 1.06 -15.85 -9.68
C ALA A 105 0.09 -15.73 -8.49
N PHE A 106 -1.22 -15.76 -8.76
CA PHE A 106 -2.27 -15.79 -7.74
C PHE A 106 -2.09 -16.98 -6.77
N GLU A 107 -1.82 -18.17 -7.28
CA GLU A 107 -1.64 -19.39 -6.47
C GLU A 107 -0.43 -19.26 -5.53
N TYR A 108 0.72 -18.75 -6.02
CA TYR A 108 1.90 -18.52 -5.18
C TYR A 108 1.63 -17.46 -4.11
N PHE A 109 0.96 -16.35 -4.45
CA PHE A 109 0.61 -15.31 -3.48
C PHE A 109 -0.43 -15.81 -2.47
N SER A 110 -1.42 -16.61 -2.89
CA SER A 110 -2.41 -17.23 -2.00
C SER A 110 -1.74 -18.16 -0.99
N ARG A 111 -0.85 -19.00 -1.46
CA ARG A 111 -0.09 -19.89 -0.58
C ARG A 111 0.76 -19.13 0.42
N LEU A 112 1.41 -18.04 -0.03
CA LEU A 112 2.17 -17.17 0.86
C LEU A 112 1.27 -16.53 1.93
N ALA A 113 0.12 -15.97 1.52
CA ALA A 113 -0.84 -15.38 2.44
C ALA A 113 -1.40 -16.38 3.43
N ASP A 114 -1.80 -17.58 2.96
CA ASP A 114 -2.40 -18.63 3.81
C ASP A 114 -1.41 -19.17 4.86
N GLN A 115 -0.12 -19.32 4.50
CA GLN A 115 0.89 -19.89 5.39
C GLN A 115 1.53 -18.88 6.35
N HIS A 116 1.57 -17.61 5.99
CA HIS A 116 2.33 -16.59 6.69
C HIS A 116 1.50 -15.38 7.16
N ALA A 117 0.16 -15.46 7.11
CA ALA A 117 -0.70 -14.35 7.53
C ALA A 117 -0.40 -13.85 8.95
N ASP A 118 -0.15 -14.78 9.88
CA ASP A 118 0.08 -14.47 11.31
C ASP A 118 1.55 -14.06 11.61
N GLU A 119 2.35 -13.83 10.58
CA GLU A 119 3.74 -13.41 10.78
C GLU A 119 3.79 -12.02 11.41
N SER A 120 4.70 -11.83 12.38
CA SER A 120 4.83 -10.54 13.04
C SER A 120 5.05 -9.39 12.05
N PRO A 121 4.35 -8.26 12.18
CA PRO A 121 4.60 -7.08 11.36
C PRO A 121 6.04 -6.55 11.42
N ASP A 122 6.78 -6.89 12.48
CA ASP A 122 8.18 -6.51 12.67
C ASP A 122 9.16 -7.56 12.09
N SER A 123 8.66 -8.65 11.50
CA SER A 123 9.53 -9.67 10.92
C SER A 123 10.21 -9.18 9.65
N PRO A 124 11.40 -9.71 9.32
CA PRO A 124 12.10 -9.37 8.07
C PRO A 124 11.30 -9.70 6.80
N THR A 125 10.32 -10.59 6.90
CA THR A 125 9.49 -11.05 5.78
C THR A 125 8.11 -10.39 5.74
N ALA A 126 7.73 -9.59 6.74
CA ALA A 126 6.43 -8.92 6.82
C ALA A 126 6.05 -8.15 5.55
N ALA A 127 7.00 -7.39 4.98
CA ALA A 127 6.77 -6.65 3.74
C ALA A 127 6.46 -7.57 2.54
N VAL A 128 7.07 -8.75 2.50
CA VAL A 128 6.85 -9.76 1.47
C VAL A 128 5.46 -10.37 1.60
N VAL A 129 5.06 -10.72 2.83
CA VAL A 129 3.72 -11.25 3.13
C VAL A 129 2.65 -10.20 2.83
N SER A 130 2.85 -8.97 3.28
CA SER A 130 1.94 -7.87 3.01
C SER A 130 1.74 -7.62 1.51
N SER A 131 2.83 -7.63 0.74
CA SER A 131 2.76 -7.45 -0.72
C SER A 131 1.97 -8.55 -1.43
N ALA A 132 1.93 -9.77 -0.89
CA ALA A 132 1.08 -10.84 -1.41
C ALA A 132 -0.40 -10.51 -1.23
N PHE A 133 -0.81 -10.03 -0.05
CA PHE A 133 -2.19 -9.56 0.15
C PHE A 133 -2.56 -8.41 -0.79
N VAL A 134 -1.63 -7.49 -1.07
CA VAL A 134 -1.85 -6.40 -2.05
C VAL A 134 -2.05 -6.96 -3.45
N ALA A 135 -1.23 -7.92 -3.88
CA ALA A 135 -1.38 -8.56 -5.18
C ALA A 135 -2.72 -9.31 -5.29
N LEU A 136 -3.08 -10.09 -4.26
CA LEU A 136 -4.35 -10.81 -4.21
C LEU A 136 -5.56 -9.86 -4.26
N GLY A 137 -5.49 -8.74 -3.54
CA GLY A 137 -6.52 -7.71 -3.61
C GLY A 137 -6.70 -7.18 -5.04
N SER A 138 -5.61 -6.98 -5.78
CA SER A 138 -5.67 -6.55 -7.18
C SER A 138 -6.29 -7.62 -8.08
N TYR A 139 -5.90 -8.89 -7.92
CA TYR A 139 -6.52 -9.99 -8.67
C TYR A 139 -8.01 -10.14 -8.37
N PHE A 140 -8.44 -9.92 -7.13
CA PHE A 140 -9.88 -9.94 -6.80
C PHE A 140 -10.65 -8.73 -7.34
N LEU A 141 -10.01 -7.61 -7.63
CA LEU A 141 -10.70 -6.48 -8.28
C LEU A 141 -11.06 -6.80 -9.73
N ASP A 142 -10.11 -7.36 -10.47
CA ASP A 142 -10.23 -7.54 -11.92
C ASP A 142 -10.68 -8.96 -12.30
N GLY A 143 -10.44 -9.93 -11.43
CA GLY A 143 -10.51 -11.35 -11.77
C GLY A 143 -9.35 -11.78 -12.66
N ILE A 144 -9.26 -13.09 -12.93
CA ILE A 144 -8.32 -13.65 -13.91
C ILE A 144 -9.12 -14.37 -14.98
N LYS A 145 -9.01 -13.86 -16.21
CA LYS A 145 -9.81 -14.34 -17.33
C LYS A 145 -9.62 -15.84 -17.57
N ASP A 146 -10.71 -16.53 -17.88
CA ASP A 146 -10.76 -17.98 -18.20
C ASP A 146 -10.25 -18.89 -17.06
N THR A 147 -10.35 -18.42 -15.78
CA THR A 147 -9.96 -19.17 -14.59
C THR A 147 -11.08 -19.20 -13.54
N TYR A 148 -10.83 -19.87 -12.41
CA TYR A 148 -11.74 -19.89 -11.27
C TYR A 148 -11.68 -18.62 -10.41
N VAL A 149 -10.74 -17.71 -10.67
CA VAL A 149 -10.57 -16.46 -9.94
C VAL A 149 -11.43 -15.38 -10.59
N GLY A 150 -12.70 -15.33 -10.20
CA GLY A 150 -13.63 -14.29 -10.63
C GLY A 150 -13.39 -12.97 -9.89
N ALA A 151 -13.81 -11.85 -10.51
CA ALA A 151 -13.81 -10.56 -9.82
C ALA A 151 -14.70 -10.61 -8.57
N ASN A 152 -14.16 -10.15 -7.46
CA ASN A 152 -14.82 -10.09 -6.16
C ASN A 152 -14.30 -8.89 -5.36
N PRO A 153 -14.88 -7.71 -5.55
CA PRO A 153 -14.42 -6.49 -4.88
C PRO A 153 -14.49 -6.55 -3.35
N GLU A 154 -15.42 -7.31 -2.77
CA GLU A 154 -15.54 -7.51 -1.32
C GLU A 154 -14.30 -8.26 -0.79
N ARG A 155 -13.86 -9.29 -1.50
CA ARG A 155 -12.62 -10.01 -1.17
C ARG A 155 -11.39 -9.11 -1.34
N ALA A 156 -11.38 -8.23 -2.33
CA ALA A 156 -10.31 -7.25 -2.49
C ALA A 156 -10.23 -6.31 -1.27
N VAL A 157 -11.39 -5.83 -0.77
CA VAL A 157 -11.45 -5.03 0.46
C VAL A 157 -10.88 -5.80 1.64
N GLU A 158 -11.19 -7.11 1.81
CA GLU A 158 -10.64 -7.94 2.89
C GLU A 158 -9.11 -8.01 2.81
N MET A 159 -8.55 -8.29 1.63
CA MET A 159 -7.10 -8.40 1.40
C MET A 159 -6.38 -7.08 1.72
N PHE A 160 -6.87 -5.97 1.14
CA PHE A 160 -6.28 -4.66 1.39
C PHE A 160 -6.46 -4.21 2.84
N SER A 161 -7.62 -4.47 3.46
CA SER A 161 -7.85 -4.11 4.86
C SER A 161 -6.89 -4.84 5.79
N TYR A 162 -6.63 -6.12 5.55
CA TYR A 162 -5.69 -6.89 6.33
C TYR A 162 -4.26 -6.35 6.20
N ALA A 163 -3.76 -6.17 4.98
CA ALA A 163 -2.43 -5.61 4.75
C ALA A 163 -2.28 -4.16 5.28
N ALA A 164 -3.32 -3.34 5.13
CA ALA A 164 -3.34 -1.95 5.57
C ALA A 164 -3.33 -1.79 7.09
N SER A 165 -4.08 -2.64 7.80
CA SER A 165 -4.23 -2.53 9.25
C SER A 165 -3.18 -3.35 10.01
N TYR A 166 -2.97 -4.63 9.67
CA TYR A 166 -2.06 -5.50 10.37
C TYR A 166 -0.58 -5.20 10.04
N PHE A 167 -0.24 -5.15 8.75
CA PHE A 167 1.13 -4.86 8.31
C PHE A 167 1.42 -3.37 8.12
N SER A 168 0.41 -2.52 8.24
CA SER A 168 0.57 -1.08 7.98
C SER A 168 1.12 -0.76 6.58
N ASP A 169 0.83 -1.57 5.58
CA ASP A 169 1.34 -1.42 4.21
C ASP A 169 0.75 -0.18 3.52
N SER A 170 1.61 0.69 2.99
CA SER A 170 1.16 1.95 2.38
C SER A 170 0.46 1.75 1.04
N ASN A 171 0.80 0.72 0.27
CA ASN A 171 0.11 0.40 -0.98
C ASN A 171 -1.29 -0.16 -0.70
N ALA A 172 -1.40 -1.02 0.33
CA ALA A 172 -2.69 -1.52 0.79
C ALA A 172 -3.59 -0.38 1.30
N GLN A 173 -3.03 0.53 2.11
CA GLN A 173 -3.73 1.72 2.60
C GLN A 173 -4.23 2.60 1.44
N TYR A 174 -3.40 2.81 0.42
CA TYR A 174 -3.77 3.54 -0.78
C TYR A 174 -4.92 2.84 -1.54
N ASN A 175 -4.80 1.54 -1.80
CA ASN A 175 -5.82 0.81 -2.54
C ASN A 175 -7.15 0.77 -1.76
N LEU A 176 -7.10 0.50 -0.47
CA LEU A 176 -8.29 0.51 0.39
C LEU A 176 -8.96 1.90 0.40
N ALA A 177 -8.17 2.97 0.48
CA ALA A 177 -8.67 4.34 0.39
C ALA A 177 -9.41 4.61 -0.92
N ARG A 178 -8.89 4.12 -2.04
CA ARG A 178 -9.56 4.22 -3.35
C ARG A 178 -10.89 3.48 -3.34
N LEU A 179 -10.94 2.26 -2.82
CA LEU A 179 -12.19 1.50 -2.74
C LEU A 179 -13.26 2.23 -1.92
N TYR A 180 -12.90 2.83 -0.78
CA TYR A 180 -13.81 3.67 -0.01
C TYR A 180 -14.25 4.93 -0.76
N LEU A 181 -13.36 5.54 -1.54
CA LEU A 181 -13.67 6.75 -2.31
C LEU A 181 -14.61 6.47 -3.48
N GLU A 182 -14.44 5.34 -4.13
CA GLU A 182 -15.22 4.88 -5.28
C GLU A 182 -16.53 4.19 -4.85
N GLY A 183 -16.52 3.48 -3.73
CA GLY A 183 -17.62 2.62 -3.27
C GLY A 183 -17.56 1.23 -3.90
N THR A 184 -16.36 0.72 -4.19
CA THR A 184 -16.12 -0.57 -4.83
C THR A 184 -15.91 -1.65 -3.77
N GLY A 185 -16.78 -2.65 -3.70
CA GLY A 185 -16.77 -3.72 -2.68
C GLY A 185 -17.05 -3.24 -1.26
N VAL A 186 -17.25 -1.96 -1.06
CA VAL A 186 -17.54 -1.34 0.23
C VAL A 186 -18.42 -0.10 0.05
N ARG A 187 -19.18 0.28 1.08
CA ARG A 187 -19.97 1.51 1.03
C ARG A 187 -19.05 2.73 0.85
N LYS A 188 -19.37 3.57 -0.12
CA LYS A 188 -18.64 4.83 -0.39
C LYS A 188 -18.57 5.71 0.86
N ASP A 189 -17.33 6.07 1.26
CA ASP A 189 -17.05 6.94 2.40
C ASP A 189 -15.74 7.73 2.19
N ALA A 190 -15.89 8.97 1.76
CA ALA A 190 -14.75 9.85 1.52
C ALA A 190 -13.95 10.20 2.79
N ARG A 191 -14.59 10.18 3.98
CA ARG A 191 -13.88 10.43 5.25
C ARG A 191 -13.00 9.24 5.61
N HIS A 192 -13.50 8.03 5.40
CA HIS A 192 -12.71 6.81 5.58
C HIS A 192 -11.56 6.77 4.56
N ALA A 193 -11.82 7.08 3.30
CA ALA A 193 -10.79 7.19 2.27
C ALA A 193 -9.69 8.18 2.66
N ALA A 194 -10.05 9.39 3.12
CA ALA A 194 -9.08 10.40 3.54
C ALA A 194 -8.22 9.96 4.72
N ARG A 195 -8.75 9.16 5.66
CA ARG A 195 -7.96 8.60 6.78
C ARG A 195 -6.90 7.61 6.27
N TRP A 196 -7.28 6.69 5.39
CA TRP A 196 -6.36 5.73 4.81
C TRP A 196 -5.32 6.40 3.91
N PHE A 197 -5.73 7.37 3.08
CA PHE A 197 -4.77 8.18 2.33
C PHE A 197 -3.79 8.93 3.23
N ASN A 198 -4.25 9.46 4.38
CA ASN A 198 -3.37 10.16 5.31
C ASN A 198 -2.32 9.22 5.90
N LEU A 199 -2.71 8.00 6.32
CA LEU A 199 -1.76 7.01 6.83
C LEU A 199 -0.68 6.63 5.80
N ALA A 200 -1.07 6.43 4.56
CA ALA A 200 -0.12 6.16 3.48
C ALA A 200 0.72 7.40 3.11
N ALA A 201 0.12 8.60 3.08
CA ALA A 201 0.79 9.85 2.77
C ALA A 201 1.86 10.20 3.81
N GLU A 202 1.60 9.96 5.09
CA GLU A 202 2.57 10.10 6.16
C GLU A 202 3.77 9.15 6.02
N LYS A 203 3.63 8.03 5.34
CA LYS A 203 4.72 7.11 4.99
C LYS A 203 5.44 7.48 3.69
N GLY A 204 5.07 8.59 3.07
CA GLY A 204 5.68 9.05 1.83
C GLY A 204 5.07 8.44 0.57
N HIS A 205 3.89 7.79 0.64
CA HIS A 205 3.22 7.25 -0.54
C HIS A 205 2.72 8.38 -1.44
N THR A 206 3.42 8.66 -2.53
CA THR A 206 3.24 9.84 -3.40
C THR A 206 1.81 9.98 -3.93
N ALA A 207 1.23 8.89 -4.44
CA ALA A 207 -0.15 8.92 -4.95
C ALA A 207 -1.18 9.23 -3.85
N SER A 208 -0.94 8.75 -2.60
CA SER A 208 -1.80 9.07 -1.46
C SER A 208 -1.67 10.53 -1.04
N GLN A 209 -0.47 11.10 -1.07
CA GLN A 209 -0.25 12.53 -0.83
C GLN A 209 -1.04 13.37 -1.83
N ALA A 210 -0.99 13.01 -3.12
CA ALA A 210 -1.71 13.72 -4.18
C ALA A 210 -3.23 13.65 -4.00
N LEU A 211 -3.80 12.45 -3.79
CA LEU A 211 -5.24 12.27 -3.64
C LEU A 211 -5.77 12.88 -2.33
N LEU A 212 -5.04 12.73 -1.22
CA LEU A 212 -5.38 13.41 0.03
C LEU A 212 -5.38 14.93 -0.15
N GLY A 213 -4.33 15.45 -0.79
CA GLY A 213 -4.22 16.87 -1.10
C GLY A 213 -5.40 17.38 -1.92
N HIS A 214 -5.77 16.65 -2.96
CA HIS A 214 -6.94 16.98 -3.79
C HIS A 214 -8.26 16.97 -2.99
N LEU A 215 -8.51 15.95 -2.16
CA LEU A 215 -9.69 15.88 -1.32
C LEU A 215 -9.79 17.07 -0.35
N LEU A 216 -8.66 17.45 0.28
CA LEU A 216 -8.61 18.57 1.21
C LEU A 216 -8.75 19.93 0.49
N MET A 217 -8.21 20.09 -0.72
CA MET A 217 -8.37 21.28 -1.55
C MET A 217 -9.83 21.51 -1.96
N THR A 218 -10.49 20.44 -2.41
CA THR A 218 -11.86 20.51 -2.96
C THR A 218 -12.93 20.45 -1.88
N GLY A 219 -12.68 19.78 -0.76
CA GLY A 219 -13.67 19.49 0.27
C GLY A 219 -14.67 18.41 -0.13
N GLN A 220 -14.35 17.54 -1.11
CA GLN A 220 -15.24 16.48 -1.56
C GLN A 220 -15.42 15.40 -0.49
N GLY A 221 -16.54 15.47 0.23
CA GLY A 221 -16.89 14.51 1.30
C GLY A 221 -16.06 14.64 2.59
N VAL A 222 -15.14 15.60 2.66
CA VAL A 222 -14.32 15.92 3.84
C VAL A 222 -14.33 17.44 4.09
N PRO A 223 -14.06 17.91 5.31
CA PRO A 223 -13.88 19.34 5.56
C PRO A 223 -12.77 19.92 4.68
N ARG A 224 -13.08 21.03 4.02
CA ARG A 224 -12.12 21.72 3.16
C ARG A 224 -10.99 22.34 3.97
N GLN A 225 -9.73 22.04 3.60
CA GLN A 225 -8.51 22.51 4.25
C GLN A 225 -7.47 22.87 3.16
N ARG A 226 -7.64 24.01 2.50
CA ARG A 226 -6.89 24.37 1.29
C ARG A 226 -5.38 24.37 1.50
N SER A 227 -4.91 25.03 2.53
CA SER A 227 -3.47 25.14 2.81
C SER A 227 -2.84 23.77 3.10
N LYS A 228 -3.53 22.89 3.88
CA LYS A 228 -3.06 21.53 4.12
C LYS A 228 -3.12 20.66 2.86
N GLY A 229 -4.16 20.85 2.04
CA GLY A 229 -4.27 20.18 0.74
C GLY A 229 -3.13 20.56 -0.20
N LEU A 230 -2.80 21.86 -0.28
CA LEU A 230 -1.69 22.35 -1.09
C LEU A 230 -0.34 21.83 -0.58
N MET A 231 -0.12 21.77 0.74
CA MET A 231 1.08 21.18 1.34
C MET A 231 1.28 19.73 0.89
N TRP A 232 0.22 18.88 0.95
CA TRP A 232 0.31 17.49 0.51
C TRP A 232 0.57 17.35 -1.00
N LEU A 233 -0.07 18.21 -1.82
CA LEU A 233 0.18 18.23 -3.26
C LEU A 233 1.61 18.69 -3.59
N THR A 234 2.17 19.62 -2.83
CA THR A 234 3.59 20.04 -2.99
C THR A 234 4.52 18.86 -2.73
N LEU A 235 4.32 18.11 -1.62
CA LEU A 235 5.11 16.92 -1.33
C LEU A 235 5.00 15.87 -2.43
N ALA A 236 3.78 15.62 -2.93
CA ALA A 236 3.55 14.68 -4.00
C ALA A 236 4.26 15.12 -5.30
N ARG A 237 4.20 16.41 -5.63
CA ARG A 237 4.86 16.98 -6.82
C ARG A 237 6.38 16.87 -6.75
N GLU A 238 6.98 17.14 -5.58
CA GLU A 238 8.43 17.01 -5.37
C GLU A 238 8.91 15.56 -5.44
N ALA A 239 8.08 14.61 -4.97
CA ALA A 239 8.40 13.17 -5.01
C ALA A 239 8.07 12.52 -6.36
N SER A 240 7.28 13.18 -7.22
CA SER A 240 6.91 12.66 -8.54
C SER A 240 8.07 12.77 -9.53
N THR A 241 8.06 11.87 -10.50
CA THR A 241 8.94 11.95 -11.67
C THR A 241 8.25 12.78 -12.77
N ASP A 242 9.04 13.35 -13.70
CA ASP A 242 8.44 14.05 -14.85
C ASP A 242 7.95 13.09 -15.95
N GLY A 243 7.78 11.81 -15.60
CA GLY A 243 7.31 10.78 -16.50
C GLY A 243 5.79 10.76 -16.68
N PRO A 244 5.30 10.09 -17.75
CA PRO A 244 3.85 10.01 -18.05
C PRO A 244 3.00 9.43 -16.90
N LYS A 245 3.57 8.58 -16.06
CA LYS A 245 2.87 7.96 -14.92
C LYS A 245 2.46 8.96 -13.85
N ASP A 246 3.23 10.04 -13.68
CA ASP A 246 3.05 11.02 -12.61
C ASP A 246 2.44 12.34 -13.11
N GLN A 247 2.18 12.47 -14.42
CA GLN A 247 1.64 13.69 -15.02
C GLN A 247 0.32 14.15 -14.38
N TRP A 248 -0.49 13.23 -13.90
CA TRP A 248 -1.73 13.55 -13.19
C TRP A 248 -1.47 14.25 -11.84
N ILE A 249 -0.37 13.93 -11.16
CA ILE A 249 0.05 14.59 -9.90
C ILE A 249 0.43 16.03 -10.18
N VAL A 250 1.23 16.23 -11.23
CA VAL A 250 1.61 17.58 -11.70
C VAL A 250 0.37 18.41 -12.00
N THR A 251 -0.57 17.84 -12.76
CA THR A 251 -1.83 18.51 -13.11
C THR A 251 -2.64 18.89 -11.87
N LEU A 252 -2.77 18.00 -10.88
CA LEU A 252 -3.48 18.29 -9.63
C LEU A 252 -2.80 19.40 -8.84
N TYR A 253 -1.47 19.39 -8.76
CA TYR A 253 -0.70 20.43 -8.10
C TYR A 253 -0.90 21.80 -8.78
N ASP A 254 -0.75 21.88 -10.10
CA ASP A 254 -0.90 23.12 -10.85
C ASP A 254 -2.29 23.75 -10.68
N GLN A 255 -3.34 22.92 -10.75
CA GLN A 255 -4.71 23.33 -10.50
C GLN A 255 -4.91 23.86 -9.06
N ALA A 256 -4.37 23.15 -8.09
CA ALA A 256 -4.46 23.53 -6.69
C ALA A 256 -3.70 24.84 -6.40
N PHE A 257 -2.50 24.96 -6.96
CA PHE A 257 -1.66 26.15 -6.80
C PHE A 257 -2.30 27.39 -7.44
N ALA A 258 -2.89 27.25 -8.63
CA ALA A 258 -3.63 28.32 -9.29
C ALA A 258 -4.88 28.76 -8.51
N ALA A 259 -5.59 27.80 -7.88
CA ALA A 259 -6.79 28.05 -7.09
C ALA A 259 -6.51 28.63 -5.68
N ALA A 260 -5.30 28.45 -5.16
CA ALA A 260 -4.91 28.91 -3.83
C ALA A 260 -4.61 30.42 -3.84
N ASP A 261 -5.10 31.13 -2.84
CA ASP A 261 -4.72 32.52 -2.63
C ASP A 261 -3.35 32.64 -1.92
N GLU A 262 -2.87 33.87 -1.74
CA GLU A 262 -1.55 34.12 -1.12
C GLU A 262 -1.48 33.61 0.33
N SER A 263 -2.56 33.70 1.09
CA SER A 263 -2.62 33.23 2.48
C SER A 263 -2.57 31.72 2.55
N ASP A 264 -3.28 31.03 1.65
CA ASP A 264 -3.23 29.58 1.51
C ASP A 264 -1.81 29.09 1.20
N ARG A 265 -1.12 29.75 0.27
CA ARG A 265 0.25 29.39 -0.14
C ARG A 265 1.26 29.62 0.99
N LYS A 266 1.18 30.74 1.71
CA LYS A 266 2.05 31.03 2.86
C LYS A 266 1.85 29.99 3.97
N LEU A 267 0.60 29.68 4.29
CA LEU A 267 0.30 28.68 5.32
C LEU A 267 0.70 27.26 4.89
N ALA A 268 0.54 26.92 3.60
CA ALA A 268 0.98 25.62 3.08
C ALA A 268 2.50 25.43 3.22
N LEU A 269 3.30 26.48 2.92
CA LEU A 269 4.75 26.45 3.12
C LEU A 269 5.12 26.29 4.60
N ALA A 270 4.48 27.01 5.50
CA ALA A 270 4.73 26.88 6.94
C ALA A 270 4.40 25.46 7.45
N LEU A 271 3.30 24.88 6.98
CA LEU A 271 2.93 23.49 7.30
C LEU A 271 3.95 22.48 6.73
N LEU A 272 4.45 22.71 5.53
CA LEU A 272 5.48 21.90 4.90
C LEU A 272 6.78 21.92 5.70
N GLU A 273 7.23 23.11 6.11
CA GLU A 273 8.42 23.27 6.95
C GLU A 273 8.28 22.51 8.28
N GLN A 274 7.15 22.66 8.95
CA GLN A 274 6.85 21.91 10.19
C GLN A 274 6.87 20.40 9.96
N TYR A 275 6.27 19.93 8.88
CA TYR A 275 6.22 18.51 8.52
C TYR A 275 7.63 17.94 8.28
N ILE A 276 8.49 18.67 7.58
CA ILE A 276 9.88 18.26 7.31
C ILE A 276 10.70 18.27 8.60
N GLN A 277 10.55 19.30 9.44
CA GLN A 277 11.28 19.40 10.71
C GLN A 277 10.93 18.28 11.70
N ALA A 278 9.66 17.89 11.75
CA ALA A 278 9.20 16.82 12.64
C ALA A 278 9.73 15.42 12.25
N ARG A 279 10.39 15.29 11.09
CA ARG A 279 10.91 14.02 10.54
C ARG A 279 12.44 13.94 10.45
N ARG A 280 13.10 15.00 10.83
CA ARG A 280 14.57 15.03 11.02
C ARG A 280 14.95 14.59 12.42
#